data_e9e31033f4287d34a2c4d1cd673a3aa5
#
_entry.id   e9e31033f4287d34a2c4d1cd673a3aa5
#
_cell.length_a   1.000
_cell.length_b   1.000
_cell.length_c   1.000
_cell.angle_alpha   90.00
_cell.angle_beta   90.00
_cell.angle_gamma   90.00
#
_symmetry.space_group_name_H-M   'P 1'
#
loop_
_entity.id
_entity.type
_entity.pdbx_description
1 polymer ?
#
loop_
_entity_poly.entity_id
_entity_poly.type
_entity_poly.pdbx_seq_one_letter_code
_entity_poly.pdbx_strand_id
1 'polypeptide(L)'
;MITLYGSSLSNYHNKVKMVLIEKGVPFVEQRVSTQAKTEAMLAMSPLGKVPYMQTELGPLCESQVIAEYLEARFPDPPLLPADPYAAAKVRELVTFIELHLELVVRELYGKAFFGGDLSESNAARVRKLLERNIAAFKTLARFSPYVAGETFTLADCAAFTSLPLVGMETKIVYGEDLMAAAGIDIKPYLRLIGERPSAQRVVADRKADSAVPKAT
;
A
#
# COMPACT_ATOMS: atom_id res chain seq x y z
N MET A 1 15.92 18.56 1.87
CA MET A 1 15.99 17.18 2.40
C MET A 1 14.57 16.64 2.56
N ILE A 2 14.31 15.39 2.14
CA ILE A 2 12.98 14.77 2.29
C ILE A 2 12.89 14.07 3.63
N THR A 3 11.77 14.26 4.35
CA THR A 3 11.43 13.50 5.55
C THR A 3 10.10 12.80 5.35
N LEU A 4 10.09 11.47 5.48
CA LEU A 4 8.88 10.64 5.38
C LEU A 4 8.39 10.31 6.79
N TYR A 5 7.16 10.73 7.11
CA TYR A 5 6.52 10.50 8.40
C TYR A 5 5.56 9.32 8.31
N GLY A 6 5.62 8.44 9.30
CA GLY A 6 4.72 7.31 9.37
C GLY A 6 5.21 6.17 10.24
N SER A 7 4.80 4.97 9.89
CA SER A 7 5.20 3.71 10.56
C SER A 7 5.30 2.61 9.51
N SER A 8 6.29 1.74 9.65
CA SER A 8 6.47 0.58 8.76
C SER A 8 5.35 -0.47 8.91
N LEU A 9 4.42 -0.29 9.85
CA LEU A 9 3.19 -1.09 9.91
C LEU A 9 2.15 -0.66 8.85
N SER A 10 2.25 0.59 8.35
CA SER A 10 1.34 1.11 7.34
C SER A 10 1.77 0.66 5.92
N ASN A 11 0.88 -0.02 5.23
CA ASN A 11 1.08 -0.39 3.82
C ASN A 11 1.28 0.85 2.92
N TYR A 12 0.53 1.92 3.14
CA TYR A 12 0.67 3.17 2.40
C TYR A 12 2.00 3.88 2.66
N HIS A 13 2.51 3.83 3.91
CA HIS A 13 3.85 4.32 4.21
C HIS A 13 4.92 3.50 3.46
N ASN A 14 4.79 2.19 3.50
CA ASN A 14 5.71 1.29 2.81
C ASN A 14 5.66 1.46 1.29
N LYS A 15 4.51 1.75 0.69
CA LYS A 15 4.41 2.11 -0.73
C LYS A 15 5.29 3.31 -1.07
N VAL A 16 5.16 4.42 -0.35
CA VAL A 16 5.98 5.62 -0.57
C VAL A 16 7.46 5.34 -0.32
N LYS A 17 7.77 4.60 0.72
CA LYS A 17 9.13 4.18 1.04
C LYS A 17 9.77 3.37 -0.09
N MET A 18 9.02 2.42 -0.69
CA MET A 18 9.49 1.69 -1.87
C MET A 18 9.79 2.64 -3.02
N VAL A 19 8.91 3.60 -3.32
CA VAL A 19 9.13 4.59 -4.38
C VAL A 19 10.41 5.39 -4.15
N LEU A 20 10.64 5.88 -2.93
CA LEU A 20 11.85 6.63 -2.57
C LEU A 20 13.13 5.80 -2.80
N ILE A 21 13.12 4.53 -2.37
CA ILE A 21 14.26 3.62 -2.51
C ILE A 21 14.49 3.26 -3.98
N GLU A 22 13.45 2.92 -4.73
CA GLU A 22 13.55 2.58 -6.15
C GLU A 22 14.10 3.74 -6.99
N LYS A 23 13.76 4.96 -6.61
CA LYS A 23 14.29 6.18 -7.25
C LYS A 23 15.66 6.61 -6.73
N GLY A 24 16.21 5.91 -5.74
CA GLY A 24 17.49 6.30 -5.14
C GLY A 24 17.45 7.67 -4.45
N VAL A 25 16.29 8.14 -4.04
CA VAL A 25 16.12 9.45 -3.40
C VAL A 25 16.47 9.35 -1.93
N PRO A 26 17.48 10.13 -1.43
CA PRO A 26 17.80 10.17 -0.01
C PRO A 26 16.67 10.77 0.81
N PHE A 27 16.32 10.11 1.91
CA PHE A 27 15.28 10.57 2.83
C PHE A 27 15.57 10.15 4.27
N VAL A 28 14.94 10.85 5.20
CA VAL A 28 14.91 10.51 6.63
C VAL A 28 13.52 9.99 6.95
N GLU A 29 13.43 8.94 7.74
CA GLU A 29 12.16 8.45 8.27
C GLU A 29 11.94 8.97 9.67
N GLN A 30 10.74 9.47 9.95
CA GLN A 30 10.30 9.83 11.28
C GLN A 30 9.06 9.04 11.66
N ARG A 31 9.19 8.17 12.67
CA ARG A 31 8.07 7.41 13.19
C ARG A 31 7.10 8.34 13.90
N VAL A 32 5.81 8.22 13.56
CA VAL A 32 4.73 8.97 14.21
C VAL A 32 3.57 8.03 14.56
N SER A 33 2.90 8.35 15.67
CA SER A 33 1.68 7.65 16.08
C SER A 33 0.46 8.34 15.46
N THR A 34 -0.48 7.54 14.94
CA THR A 34 -1.78 8.04 14.48
C THR A 34 -2.83 8.11 15.58
N GLN A 35 -2.51 7.65 16.78
CA GLN A 35 -3.40 7.69 17.95
C GLN A 35 -3.41 9.09 18.58
N ALA A 36 -2.24 9.72 18.69
CA ALA A 36 -2.10 11.08 19.20
C ALA A 36 -1.97 12.06 18.03
N LYS A 37 -3.08 12.63 17.58
CA LYS A 37 -3.10 13.64 16.52
C LYS A 37 -2.68 15.00 17.09
N THR A 38 -1.41 15.33 16.92
CA THR A 38 -0.91 16.65 17.34
C THR A 38 -1.28 17.72 16.31
N GLU A 39 -1.33 18.98 16.75
CA GLU A 39 -1.58 20.14 15.87
C GLU A 39 -0.55 20.19 14.72
N ALA A 40 0.73 19.95 15.03
CA ALA A 40 1.80 19.88 14.04
C ALA A 40 1.55 18.76 13.00
N MET A 41 1.06 17.59 13.41
CA MET A 41 0.69 16.54 12.48
C MET A 41 -0.49 16.95 11.61
N LEU A 42 -1.53 17.55 12.20
CA LEU A 42 -2.73 17.97 11.47
C LEU A 42 -2.45 19.10 10.47
N ALA A 43 -1.48 19.95 10.74
CA ALA A 43 -1.02 20.98 9.79
C ALA A 43 -0.38 20.36 8.53
N MET A 44 0.25 19.18 8.65
CA MET A 44 0.89 18.48 7.54
C MET A 44 0.02 17.38 6.91
N SER A 45 -0.86 16.77 7.71
CA SER A 45 -1.80 15.71 7.31
C SER A 45 -3.16 15.98 7.96
N PRO A 46 -4.07 16.71 7.31
CA PRO A 46 -5.32 17.19 7.92
C PRO A 46 -6.23 16.12 8.49
N LEU A 47 -6.16 14.89 7.97
CA LEU A 47 -6.87 13.72 8.51
C LEU A 47 -6.11 13.02 9.64
N GLY A 48 -4.87 13.46 9.97
CA GLY A 48 -4.01 12.79 10.92
C GLY A 48 -3.68 11.35 10.50
N LYS A 49 -3.49 11.13 9.20
CA LYS A 49 -3.13 9.83 8.62
C LYS A 49 -1.68 9.80 8.16
N VAL A 50 -1.15 8.61 7.98
CA VAL A 50 0.20 8.35 7.45
C VAL A 50 0.10 7.56 6.14
N PRO A 51 1.07 7.74 5.21
CA PRO A 51 2.20 8.64 5.28
C PRO A 51 1.85 10.10 5.02
N TYR A 52 2.73 10.98 5.46
CA TYR A 52 2.89 12.32 4.91
C TYR A 52 4.39 12.61 4.80
N MET A 53 4.75 13.55 3.93
CA MET A 53 6.13 13.82 3.57
C MET A 53 6.41 15.32 3.63
N GLN A 54 7.51 15.70 4.26
CA GLN A 54 8.02 17.08 4.22
C GLN A 54 9.06 17.19 3.13
N THR A 55 8.91 18.21 2.28
CA THR A 55 9.88 18.63 1.27
C THR A 55 10.38 20.04 1.58
N GLU A 56 11.34 20.54 0.81
CA GLU A 56 11.77 21.94 0.85
C GLU A 56 10.70 22.94 0.46
N LEU A 57 9.68 22.49 -0.30
CA LEU A 57 8.56 23.32 -0.77
C LEU A 57 7.36 23.29 0.17
N GLY A 58 7.34 22.34 1.11
CA GLY A 58 6.23 22.17 2.06
C GLY A 58 5.83 20.70 2.23
N PRO A 59 4.80 20.45 3.04
CA PRO A 59 4.29 19.10 3.28
C PRO A 59 3.39 18.60 2.14
N LEU A 60 3.41 17.27 1.96
CA LEU A 60 2.47 16.53 1.09
C LEU A 60 1.86 15.38 1.89
N CYS A 61 0.57 15.18 1.78
CA CYS A 61 -0.12 13.98 2.24
C CYS A 61 -0.74 13.22 1.04
N GLU A 62 -1.39 12.10 1.32
CA GLU A 62 -1.89 11.13 0.34
C GLU A 62 -0.77 10.37 -0.39
N SER A 63 -0.66 9.09 -0.10
CA SER A 63 0.45 8.25 -0.58
C SER A 63 0.60 8.23 -2.10
N GLN A 64 -0.53 8.30 -2.85
CA GLN A 64 -0.48 8.34 -4.31
C GLN A 64 -0.01 9.69 -4.82
N VAL A 65 -0.45 10.79 -4.20
CA VAL A 65 0.03 12.14 -4.55
C VAL A 65 1.53 12.26 -4.30
N ILE A 66 2.01 11.73 -3.18
CA ILE A 66 3.45 11.70 -2.87
C ILE A 66 4.22 10.88 -3.93
N ALA A 67 3.72 9.70 -4.31
CA ALA A 67 4.35 8.87 -5.33
C ALA A 67 4.41 9.57 -6.70
N GLU A 68 3.34 10.24 -7.13
CA GLU A 68 3.29 11.02 -8.38
C GLU A 68 4.24 12.23 -8.33
N TYR A 69 4.32 12.91 -7.19
CA TYR A 69 5.28 14.01 -7.01
C TYR A 69 6.73 13.50 -7.14
N LEU A 70 7.05 12.37 -6.50
CA LEU A 70 8.38 11.77 -6.57
C LEU A 70 8.71 11.31 -8.01
N GLU A 71 7.75 10.76 -8.73
CA GLU A 71 7.91 10.38 -10.14
C GLU A 71 8.22 11.59 -11.02
N ALA A 72 7.48 12.68 -10.85
CA ALA A 72 7.68 13.89 -11.64
C ALA A 72 8.97 14.63 -11.26
N ARG A 73 9.34 14.64 -9.97
CA ARG A 73 10.49 15.40 -9.46
C ARG A 73 11.82 14.67 -9.71
N PHE A 74 11.78 13.35 -9.72
CA PHE A 74 12.93 12.46 -9.93
C PHE A 74 12.58 11.44 -11.03
N PRO A 75 12.61 11.82 -12.31
CA PRO A 75 12.09 10.98 -13.39
C PRO A 75 12.90 9.68 -13.60
N ASP A 76 14.15 9.64 -13.19
CA ASP A 76 15.03 8.48 -13.37
C ASP A 76 15.35 7.79 -12.03
N PRO A 77 15.26 6.44 -11.97
CA PRO A 77 14.63 5.56 -12.95
C PRO A 77 13.11 5.74 -12.99
N PRO A 78 12.45 5.62 -14.16
CA PRO A 78 11.00 5.81 -14.28
C PRO A 78 10.24 4.65 -13.63
N LEU A 79 9.17 4.99 -12.90
CA LEU A 79 8.21 4.04 -12.34
C LEU A 79 6.83 4.13 -13.04
N LEU A 80 6.74 4.97 -14.08
CA LEU A 80 5.62 5.05 -15.01
C LEU A 80 6.14 4.96 -16.45
N PRO A 81 5.41 4.30 -17.35
CA PRO A 81 5.70 4.34 -18.78
C PRO A 81 5.69 5.77 -19.33
N ALA A 82 6.54 6.04 -20.34
CA ALA A 82 6.56 7.34 -21.02
C ALA A 82 5.30 7.59 -21.85
N ASP A 83 4.68 6.53 -22.39
CA ASP A 83 3.41 6.65 -23.11
C ASP A 83 2.28 7.02 -22.15
N PRO A 84 1.52 8.10 -22.42
CA PRO A 84 0.49 8.59 -21.50
C PRO A 84 -0.63 7.59 -21.22
N TYR A 85 -1.02 6.79 -22.24
CA TYR A 85 -2.07 5.78 -22.05
C TYR A 85 -1.58 4.61 -21.20
N ALA A 86 -0.37 4.12 -21.47
CA ALA A 86 0.24 3.08 -20.64
C ALA A 86 0.45 3.55 -19.19
N ALA A 87 0.88 4.80 -18.98
CA ALA A 87 0.98 5.41 -17.65
C ALA A 87 -0.40 5.52 -16.96
N ALA A 88 -1.45 5.87 -17.72
CA ALA A 88 -2.82 5.89 -17.20
C ALA A 88 -3.29 4.49 -16.78
N LYS A 89 -2.92 3.43 -17.51
CA LYS A 89 -3.24 2.04 -17.13
C LYS A 89 -2.54 1.61 -15.84
N VAL A 90 -1.30 2.06 -15.58
CA VAL A 90 -0.62 1.84 -14.30
C VAL A 90 -1.37 2.55 -13.17
N ARG A 91 -1.77 3.81 -13.37
CA ARG A 91 -2.54 4.60 -12.38
C ARG A 91 -3.93 4.01 -12.11
N GLU A 92 -4.61 3.54 -13.16
CA GLU A 92 -5.88 2.82 -13.02
C GLU A 92 -5.73 1.62 -12.10
N LEU A 93 -4.67 0.83 -12.28
CA LEU A 93 -4.40 -0.35 -11.46
C LEU A 93 -4.07 0.02 -10.00
N VAL A 94 -3.24 1.06 -9.78
CA VAL A 94 -2.98 1.58 -8.42
C VAL A 94 -4.27 2.01 -7.74
N THR A 95 -5.07 2.84 -8.44
CA THR A 95 -6.36 3.32 -7.93
C THR A 95 -7.28 2.15 -7.59
N PHE A 96 -7.32 1.12 -8.44
CA PHE A 96 -8.14 -0.05 -8.22
C PHE A 96 -7.71 -0.83 -6.97
N ILE A 97 -6.40 -1.07 -6.82
CA ILE A 97 -5.83 -1.76 -5.65
C ILE A 97 -6.17 -1.00 -4.36
N GLU A 98 -6.02 0.33 -4.37
CA GLU A 98 -6.19 1.14 -3.16
C GLU A 98 -7.67 1.34 -2.80
N LEU A 99 -8.52 1.72 -3.75
CA LEU A 99 -9.91 2.06 -3.46
C LEU A 99 -10.84 0.84 -3.40
N HIS A 100 -10.59 -0.16 -4.25
CA HIS A 100 -11.53 -1.27 -4.42
C HIS A 100 -11.10 -2.57 -3.72
N LEU A 101 -9.83 -2.71 -3.39
CA LEU A 101 -9.35 -3.86 -2.62
C LEU A 101 -8.96 -3.43 -1.21
N GLU A 102 -7.94 -2.59 -1.06
CA GLU A 102 -7.36 -2.24 0.23
C GLU A 102 -8.34 -1.46 1.12
N LEU A 103 -8.96 -0.41 0.59
CA LEU A 103 -9.89 0.40 1.39
C LEU A 103 -11.13 -0.41 1.80
N VAL A 104 -11.55 -1.37 0.97
CA VAL A 104 -12.69 -2.24 1.28
C VAL A 104 -12.30 -3.28 2.33
N VAL A 105 -11.15 -3.95 2.18
CA VAL A 105 -10.72 -4.94 3.18
C VAL A 105 -10.38 -4.30 4.51
N ARG A 106 -9.98 -3.04 4.54
CA ARG A 106 -9.73 -2.25 5.76
C ARG A 106 -10.95 -2.18 6.70
N GLU A 107 -12.17 -2.36 6.19
CA GLU A 107 -13.36 -2.47 7.03
C GLU A 107 -13.31 -3.70 7.96
N LEU A 108 -12.48 -4.70 7.65
CA LEU A 108 -12.26 -5.89 8.45
C LEU A 108 -11.17 -5.71 9.53
N TYR A 109 -10.36 -4.64 9.48
CA TYR A 109 -9.20 -4.43 10.37
C TYR A 109 -9.56 -4.51 11.85
N GLY A 110 -10.67 -3.91 12.24
CA GLY A 110 -11.15 -3.94 13.62
C GLY A 110 -11.27 -5.37 14.15
N LYS A 111 -11.90 -6.24 13.35
CA LYS A 111 -12.09 -7.66 13.69
C LYS A 111 -10.78 -8.45 13.54
N ALA A 112 -10.06 -8.24 12.44
CA ALA A 112 -8.88 -9.03 12.10
C ALA A 112 -7.70 -8.82 13.06
N PHE A 113 -7.48 -7.57 13.53
CA PHE A 113 -6.25 -7.22 14.24
C PHE A 113 -6.43 -6.62 15.63
N PHE A 114 -7.65 -6.21 15.99
CA PHE A 114 -7.90 -5.45 17.21
C PHE A 114 -8.99 -6.07 18.10
N GLY A 115 -9.49 -7.25 17.76
CA GLY A 115 -10.53 -7.93 18.53
C GLY A 115 -11.89 -7.21 18.57
N GLY A 116 -12.09 -6.26 17.65
CA GLY A 116 -13.35 -5.51 17.54
C GLY A 116 -14.49 -6.36 17.00
N ASP A 117 -15.70 -5.86 17.17
CA ASP A 117 -16.90 -6.50 16.65
C ASP A 117 -17.15 -6.16 15.18
N LEU A 118 -17.69 -7.13 14.46
CA LEU A 118 -18.13 -6.99 13.07
C LEU A 118 -19.49 -7.68 12.95
N SER A 119 -20.55 -6.93 12.67
CA SER A 119 -21.87 -7.52 12.47
C SER A 119 -21.90 -8.45 11.27
N GLU A 120 -22.70 -9.51 11.33
CA GLU A 120 -22.85 -10.47 10.24
C GLU A 120 -23.28 -9.81 8.93
N SER A 121 -24.17 -8.80 8.99
CA SER A 121 -24.61 -8.05 7.82
C SER A 121 -23.47 -7.26 7.18
N ASN A 122 -22.61 -6.60 7.97
CA ASN A 122 -21.43 -5.90 7.45
C ASN A 122 -20.40 -6.88 6.90
N ALA A 123 -20.14 -7.99 7.59
CA ALA A 123 -19.26 -9.02 7.11
C ALA A 123 -19.73 -9.57 5.74
N ALA A 124 -21.00 -9.89 5.60
CA ALA A 124 -21.58 -10.37 4.33
C ALA A 124 -21.49 -9.32 3.22
N ARG A 125 -21.77 -8.03 3.54
CA ARG A 125 -21.64 -6.91 2.58
C ARG A 125 -20.22 -6.75 2.09
N VAL A 126 -19.23 -6.72 3.00
CA VAL A 126 -17.80 -6.56 2.65
C VAL A 126 -17.32 -7.75 1.83
N ARG A 127 -17.69 -8.99 2.21
CA ARG A 127 -17.37 -10.19 1.46
C ARG A 127 -17.85 -10.10 0.00
N LYS A 128 -19.15 -9.82 -0.20
CA LYS A 128 -19.75 -9.69 -1.54
C LYS A 128 -19.06 -8.61 -2.37
N LEU A 129 -18.70 -7.49 -1.73
CA LEU A 129 -18.02 -6.39 -2.40
C LEU A 129 -16.59 -6.79 -2.82
N LEU A 130 -15.84 -7.47 -1.93
CA LEU A 130 -14.49 -7.97 -2.24
C LEU A 130 -14.51 -9.03 -3.34
N GLU A 131 -15.42 -10.00 -3.30
CA GLU A 131 -15.55 -11.03 -4.34
C GLU A 131 -15.73 -10.41 -5.73
N ARG A 132 -16.64 -9.41 -5.84
CA ARG A 132 -16.85 -8.66 -7.08
C ARG A 132 -15.60 -7.90 -7.51
N ASN A 133 -14.97 -7.19 -6.57
CA ASN A 133 -13.84 -6.32 -6.86
C ASN A 133 -12.58 -7.14 -7.19
N ILE A 134 -12.36 -8.29 -6.53
CA ILE A 134 -11.27 -9.21 -6.85
C ILE A 134 -11.45 -9.80 -8.26
N ALA A 135 -12.68 -10.18 -8.63
CA ALA A 135 -12.96 -10.65 -9.99
C ALA A 135 -12.65 -9.56 -11.04
N ALA A 136 -13.01 -8.30 -10.77
CA ALA A 136 -12.67 -7.19 -11.65
C ALA A 136 -11.16 -6.91 -11.67
N PHE A 137 -10.47 -6.93 -10.52
CA PHE A 137 -9.01 -6.79 -10.46
C PHE A 137 -8.29 -7.84 -11.30
N LYS A 138 -8.77 -9.08 -11.30
CA LYS A 138 -8.22 -10.18 -12.11
C LYS A 138 -8.23 -9.86 -13.61
N THR A 139 -9.15 -9.03 -14.10
CA THR A 139 -9.20 -8.63 -15.51
C THR A 139 -8.20 -7.51 -15.84
N LEU A 140 -7.76 -6.76 -14.84
CA LEU A 140 -6.83 -5.63 -15.00
C LEU A 140 -5.37 -6.05 -14.78
N ALA A 141 -5.12 -6.90 -13.77
CA ALA A 141 -3.79 -7.35 -13.40
C ALA A 141 -3.22 -8.35 -14.42
N ARG A 142 -1.93 -8.20 -14.74
CA ARG A 142 -1.24 -9.03 -15.73
C ARG A 142 -0.39 -10.13 -15.07
N PHE A 143 0.37 -9.78 -14.01
CA PHE A 143 1.36 -10.66 -13.37
C PHE A 143 2.33 -11.33 -14.36
N SER A 144 2.91 -10.53 -15.29
CA SER A 144 3.77 -11.01 -16.38
C SER A 144 5.07 -10.19 -16.52
N PRO A 145 6.07 -10.32 -15.64
CA PRO A 145 5.98 -10.90 -14.29
C PRO A 145 5.46 -9.91 -13.23
N TYR A 146 5.36 -8.60 -13.57
CA TYR A 146 4.90 -7.53 -12.67
C TYR A 146 3.37 -7.36 -12.78
N VAL A 147 2.78 -6.71 -11.79
CA VAL A 147 1.32 -6.59 -11.72
C VAL A 147 0.71 -5.87 -12.92
N ALA A 148 1.42 -4.89 -13.49
CA ALA A 148 0.99 -4.14 -14.67
C ALA A 148 1.51 -4.71 -16.02
N GLY A 149 2.43 -5.69 -16.01
CA GLY A 149 3.02 -6.28 -17.22
C GLY A 149 4.50 -6.63 -17.07
N GLU A 150 5.34 -6.16 -18.01
CA GLU A 150 6.73 -6.62 -18.14
C GLU A 150 7.73 -5.79 -17.29
N THR A 151 7.36 -4.61 -16.84
CA THR A 151 8.25 -3.69 -16.10
C THR A 151 7.71 -3.37 -14.72
N PHE A 152 8.62 -3.18 -13.76
CA PHE A 152 8.30 -2.72 -12.43
C PHE A 152 7.80 -1.26 -12.47
N THR A 153 6.69 -0.97 -11.80
CA THR A 153 6.02 0.33 -11.82
C THR A 153 5.51 0.76 -10.45
N LEU A 154 4.91 1.94 -10.35
CA LEU A 154 4.18 2.38 -9.15
C LEU A 154 3.08 1.39 -8.72
N ALA A 155 2.51 0.65 -9.67
CA ALA A 155 1.50 -0.37 -9.36
C ALA A 155 2.10 -1.52 -8.53
N ASP A 156 3.37 -1.86 -8.72
CA ASP A 156 4.03 -2.90 -7.93
C ASP A 156 4.33 -2.44 -6.51
N CYS A 157 4.65 -1.15 -6.32
CA CYS A 157 4.79 -0.58 -4.97
C CYS A 157 3.46 -0.66 -4.19
N ALA A 158 2.34 -0.39 -4.84
CA ALA A 158 1.00 -0.50 -4.25
C ALA A 158 0.60 -1.96 -4.03
N ALA A 159 0.80 -2.82 -5.03
CA ALA A 159 0.41 -4.22 -5.00
C ALA A 159 1.18 -5.01 -3.95
N PHE A 160 2.51 -4.89 -3.90
CA PHE A 160 3.34 -5.59 -2.93
C PHE A 160 2.98 -5.28 -1.49
N THR A 161 2.61 -4.03 -1.20
CA THR A 161 2.29 -3.60 0.16
C THR A 161 0.83 -3.82 0.56
N SER A 162 -0.09 -3.96 -0.40
CA SER A 162 -1.54 -4.00 -0.11
C SER A 162 -2.18 -5.37 -0.40
N LEU A 163 -1.81 -6.07 -1.48
CA LEU A 163 -2.46 -7.34 -1.83
C LEU A 163 -2.32 -8.43 -0.76
N PRO A 164 -1.16 -8.58 -0.06
CA PRO A 164 -1.06 -9.55 1.03
C PRO A 164 -2.06 -9.33 2.17
N LEU A 165 -2.45 -8.07 2.41
CA LEU A 165 -3.44 -7.74 3.44
C LEU A 165 -4.82 -8.24 3.05
N VAL A 166 -5.18 -8.13 1.77
CA VAL A 166 -6.49 -8.61 1.27
C VAL A 166 -6.65 -10.11 1.53
N GLY A 167 -5.67 -10.92 1.17
CA GLY A 167 -5.71 -12.36 1.41
C GLY A 167 -5.67 -12.72 2.89
N MET A 168 -4.80 -12.06 3.65
CA MET A 168 -4.63 -12.33 5.09
C MET A 168 -5.89 -12.00 5.89
N GLU A 169 -6.48 -10.83 5.69
CA GLU A 169 -7.64 -10.39 6.46
C GLU A 169 -8.89 -11.18 6.13
N THR A 170 -9.11 -11.48 4.84
CA THR A 170 -10.22 -12.33 4.43
C THR A 170 -10.09 -13.73 5.02
N LYS A 171 -8.87 -14.28 5.08
CA LYS A 171 -8.60 -15.56 5.72
C LYS A 171 -8.87 -15.53 7.23
N ILE A 172 -8.48 -14.45 7.92
CA ILE A 172 -8.73 -14.31 9.37
C ILE A 172 -10.23 -14.20 9.66
N VAL A 173 -10.95 -13.37 8.89
CA VAL A 173 -12.37 -13.05 9.19
C VAL A 173 -13.33 -14.09 8.65
N TYR A 174 -13.07 -14.62 7.44
CA TYR A 174 -13.97 -15.55 6.76
C TYR A 174 -13.48 -17.00 6.73
N GLY A 175 -12.26 -17.28 7.23
CA GLY A 175 -11.62 -18.59 7.13
C GLY A 175 -11.07 -18.92 5.74
N GLU A 176 -11.19 -18.00 4.77
CA GLU A 176 -10.86 -18.20 3.37
C GLU A 176 -10.11 -16.99 2.80
N ASP A 177 -9.02 -17.22 2.08
CA ASP A 177 -8.33 -16.20 1.28
C ASP A 177 -9.12 -15.98 -0.03
N LEU A 178 -9.83 -14.86 -0.12
CA LEU A 178 -10.68 -14.57 -1.28
C LEU A 178 -9.86 -14.30 -2.57
N MET A 179 -8.59 -13.89 -2.46
CA MET A 179 -7.71 -13.76 -3.63
C MET A 179 -7.40 -15.16 -4.20
N ALA A 180 -7.00 -16.09 -3.33
CA ALA A 180 -6.72 -17.47 -3.72
C ALA A 180 -7.98 -18.19 -4.25
N ALA A 181 -9.14 -17.98 -3.61
CA ALA A 181 -10.42 -18.52 -4.05
C ALA A 181 -10.82 -18.04 -5.45
N ALA A 182 -10.45 -16.80 -5.81
CA ALA A 182 -10.63 -16.25 -7.16
C ALA A 182 -9.57 -16.77 -8.17
N GLY A 183 -8.66 -17.62 -7.76
CA GLY A 183 -7.58 -18.17 -8.59
C GLY A 183 -6.46 -17.14 -8.86
N ILE A 184 -6.23 -16.22 -7.92
CA ILE A 184 -5.11 -15.28 -7.96
C ILE A 184 -4.06 -15.73 -6.94
N ASP A 185 -3.01 -16.43 -7.41
CA ASP A 185 -1.85 -16.77 -6.57
C ASP A 185 -0.79 -15.66 -6.67
N ILE A 186 -0.74 -14.81 -5.64
CA ILE A 186 0.26 -13.73 -5.58
C ILE A 186 1.63 -14.19 -5.05
N LYS A 187 1.81 -15.43 -4.60
CA LYS A 187 3.06 -15.89 -3.97
C LYS A 187 4.27 -15.83 -4.90
N PRO A 188 4.17 -16.26 -6.18
CA PRO A 188 5.30 -16.12 -7.12
C PRO A 188 5.69 -14.66 -7.34
N TYR A 189 4.69 -13.79 -7.49
CA TYR A 189 4.87 -12.36 -7.62
C TYR A 189 5.55 -11.74 -6.37
N LEU A 190 5.07 -12.08 -5.18
CA LEU A 190 5.66 -11.57 -3.93
C LEU A 190 7.11 -12.03 -3.75
N ARG A 191 7.46 -13.25 -4.19
CA ARG A 191 8.86 -13.71 -4.19
C ARG A 191 9.72 -12.87 -5.12
N LEU A 192 9.26 -12.65 -6.35
CA LEU A 192 9.96 -11.83 -7.33
C LEU A 192 10.22 -10.40 -6.81
N ILE A 193 9.17 -9.72 -6.34
CA ILE A 193 9.30 -8.36 -5.80
C ILE A 193 10.18 -8.36 -4.53
N GLY A 194 10.07 -9.39 -3.70
CA GLY A 194 10.84 -9.57 -2.47
C GLY A 194 12.36 -9.62 -2.66
N GLU A 195 12.84 -9.87 -3.88
CA GLU A 195 14.27 -9.82 -4.22
C GLU A 195 14.80 -8.38 -4.37
N ARG A 196 13.92 -7.39 -4.53
CA ARG A 196 14.31 -5.98 -4.70
C ARG A 196 14.76 -5.36 -3.36
N PRO A 197 15.82 -4.53 -3.37
CA PRO A 197 16.28 -3.86 -2.14
C PRO A 197 15.18 -3.06 -1.43
N SER A 198 14.29 -2.42 -2.17
CA SER A 198 13.14 -1.68 -1.62
C SER A 198 12.18 -2.57 -0.84
N ALA A 199 11.85 -3.73 -1.41
CA ALA A 199 10.96 -4.71 -0.77
C ALA A 199 11.62 -5.34 0.47
N GLN A 200 12.89 -5.72 0.38
CA GLN A 200 13.66 -6.25 1.52
C GLN A 200 13.68 -5.26 2.68
N ARG A 201 13.91 -3.98 2.38
CA ARG A 201 13.94 -2.93 3.41
C ARG A 201 12.57 -2.75 4.08
N VAL A 202 11.47 -2.64 3.32
CA VAL A 202 10.14 -2.47 3.93
C VAL A 202 9.70 -3.69 4.73
N VAL A 203 10.07 -4.91 4.31
CA VAL A 203 9.79 -6.14 5.05
C VAL A 203 10.58 -6.19 6.36
N ALA A 204 11.88 -5.87 6.33
CA ALA A 204 12.74 -5.84 7.50
C ALA A 204 12.23 -4.82 8.55
N ASP A 205 11.93 -3.60 8.09
CA ASP A 205 11.47 -2.53 8.97
C ASP A 205 10.06 -2.82 9.54
N ARG A 206 9.16 -3.42 8.74
CA ARG A 206 7.85 -3.87 9.24
C ARG A 206 8.00 -4.93 10.33
N LYS A 207 8.93 -5.88 10.15
CA LYS A 207 9.21 -6.91 11.15
C LYS A 207 9.75 -6.28 12.45
N ALA A 208 10.69 -5.34 12.33
CA ALA A 208 11.22 -4.61 13.47
C ALA A 208 10.13 -3.82 14.21
N ASP A 209 9.29 -3.06 13.49
CA ASP A 209 8.18 -2.30 14.06
C ASP A 209 7.12 -3.20 14.73
N SER A 210 6.88 -4.40 14.19
CA SER A 210 5.93 -5.36 14.76
C SER A 210 6.43 -5.97 16.07
N ALA A 211 7.74 -6.02 16.30
CA ALA A 211 8.35 -6.55 17.51
C ALA A 211 8.37 -5.54 18.67
N VAL A 212 8.12 -4.26 18.41
CA VAL A 212 8.05 -3.22 19.46
C VAL A 212 6.73 -3.39 20.23
N PRO A 213 6.78 -3.57 21.58
CA PRO A 213 5.56 -3.64 22.39
C PRO A 213 4.68 -2.41 22.14
N LYS A 214 3.39 -2.64 21.95
CA LYS A 214 2.43 -1.51 21.89
C LYS A 214 2.47 -0.83 23.26
N ALA A 215 2.79 0.46 23.29
CA ALA A 215 2.64 1.25 24.51
C ALA A 215 1.17 1.12 24.96
N THR A 216 0.99 0.56 26.17
CA THR A 216 -0.31 0.44 26.85
C THR A 216 -0.86 1.80 27.19
#